data_d4ff7c3384968538d5bf557a76715fea
#
_entry.id   d4ff7c3384968538d5bf557a76715fea
#
_cell.length_a   1.000
_cell.length_b   1.000
_cell.length_c   1.000
_cell.angle_alpha   90.00
_cell.angle_beta   90.00
_cell.angle_gamma   90.00
#
_symmetry.space_group_name_H-M   'P 1'
#
loop_
_entity.id
_entity.type
_entity.pdbx_description
1 polymer ?
#
loop_
_entity_poly.entity_id
_entity_poly.type
_entity_poly.pdbx_seq_one_letter_code
_entity_poly.pdbx_strand_id
1 'polypeptide(L)'
;AYPKVVYPEKTYQPFDKNYCEFTFEFPTYANIEQDTLFFNQKPVDPCWFDITIPSLNARIHCSYFPIDKVNTFDKLNNDAFDLANKHNLKANYIDDLKIEKPNGVSGIAFNLEGAVASPFQFFLTDSTTHFLRGALYFNTKSRADSLAPVKDFVKTDIMHLINTFEWKSSITSN
;
A
#
# COMPACT_ATOMS: atom_id res chain seq x y z
N ALA A 1 -21.24 -3.87 -24.61
CA ALA A 1 -21.17 -2.73 -23.69
C ALA A 1 -20.69 -3.17 -22.32
N TYR A 2 -19.70 -2.50 -21.81
CA TYR A 2 -19.20 -2.77 -20.47
C TYR A 2 -20.13 -2.12 -19.46
N PRO A 3 -20.44 -2.78 -18.30
CA PRO A 3 -21.20 -2.15 -17.26
C PRO A 3 -20.47 -0.88 -16.79
N LYS A 4 -21.19 0.20 -16.65
CA LYS A 4 -20.62 1.43 -16.11
C LYS A 4 -20.25 1.20 -14.64
N VAL A 5 -18.99 1.43 -14.29
CA VAL A 5 -18.57 1.46 -12.91
C VAL A 5 -18.99 2.82 -12.33
N VAL A 6 -19.78 2.75 -11.26
CA VAL A 6 -20.14 3.96 -10.52
C VAL A 6 -19.10 4.14 -9.43
N TYR A 7 -18.26 5.18 -9.54
CA TYR A 7 -17.24 5.45 -8.57
C TYR A 7 -17.84 6.23 -7.38
N PRO A 8 -17.48 5.86 -6.15
CA PRO A 8 -17.90 6.62 -4.98
C PRO A 8 -17.26 8.00 -4.96
N GLU A 9 -17.90 8.94 -4.27
CA GLU A 9 -17.33 10.27 -4.05
C GLU A 9 -16.08 10.16 -3.18
N LYS A 10 -15.02 10.89 -3.56
CA LYS A 10 -13.75 10.87 -2.83
C LYS A 10 -13.85 11.64 -1.54
N THR A 11 -14.10 10.90 -0.46
CA THR A 11 -14.08 11.39 0.92
C THR A 11 -13.18 10.49 1.74
N TYR A 12 -12.55 11.04 2.78
CA TYR A 12 -11.52 10.35 3.54
C TYR A 12 -11.80 10.40 5.03
N GLN A 13 -11.24 9.41 5.74
CA GLN A 13 -11.34 9.26 7.18
C GLN A 13 -9.98 8.91 7.77
N PRO A 14 -9.73 9.23 9.05
CA PRO A 14 -8.43 8.94 9.65
C PRO A 14 -8.27 7.45 9.98
N PHE A 15 -7.04 6.96 9.74
CA PHE A 15 -6.55 5.69 10.27
C PHE A 15 -5.67 6.01 11.48
N ASP A 16 -6.06 5.55 12.66
CA ASP A 16 -5.30 5.72 13.89
C ASP A 16 -5.57 4.52 14.81
N LYS A 17 -4.85 3.42 14.54
CA LYS A 17 -5.01 2.18 15.30
C LYS A 17 -3.92 2.08 16.36
N ASN A 18 -4.29 1.62 17.56
CA ASN A 18 -3.36 1.46 18.66
C ASN A 18 -2.28 0.41 18.43
N TYR A 19 -2.48 -0.49 17.45
CA TYR A 19 -1.50 -1.51 17.09
C TYR A 19 -0.56 -1.08 15.96
N CYS A 20 -0.65 0.18 15.50
CA CYS A 20 0.22 0.73 14.46
C CYS A 20 0.91 2.00 14.92
N GLU A 21 2.14 2.22 14.43
CA GLU A 21 3.02 3.32 14.80
C GLU A 21 2.92 4.52 13.85
N PHE A 22 1.80 4.63 13.13
CA PHE A 22 1.59 5.68 12.13
C PHE A 22 0.11 5.99 11.98
N THR A 23 -0.18 7.13 11.38
CA THR A 23 -1.52 7.57 11.00
C THR A 23 -1.53 7.97 9.53
N PHE A 24 -2.69 7.88 8.91
CA PHE A 24 -2.92 8.36 7.56
C PHE A 24 -4.42 8.51 7.34
N GLU A 25 -4.82 8.99 6.16
CA GLU A 25 -6.22 9.04 5.75
C GLU A 25 -6.49 8.01 4.66
N PHE A 26 -7.66 7.38 4.75
CA PHE A 26 -8.11 6.39 3.79
C PHE A 26 -9.57 6.65 3.42
N PRO A 27 -10.06 6.09 2.29
CA PRO A 27 -11.41 6.41 1.83
C PRO A 27 -12.52 5.99 2.80
N THR A 28 -13.55 6.81 2.92
CA THR A 28 -14.74 6.47 3.73
C THR A 28 -15.50 5.27 3.16
N TYR A 29 -15.32 4.95 1.88
CA TYR A 29 -15.92 3.77 1.24
C TYR A 29 -15.05 2.52 1.36
N ALA A 30 -13.97 2.58 2.14
CA ALA A 30 -13.08 1.45 2.39
C ALA A 30 -13.21 0.98 3.83
N ASN A 31 -12.78 -0.26 4.08
CA ASN A 31 -12.75 -0.88 5.40
C ASN A 31 -11.33 -1.31 5.75
N ILE A 32 -11.03 -1.31 7.04
CA ILE A 32 -9.75 -1.82 7.55
C ILE A 32 -9.98 -3.22 8.14
N GLU A 33 -9.21 -4.19 7.67
CA GLU A 33 -9.23 -5.56 8.18
C GLU A 33 -7.84 -5.92 8.69
N GLN A 34 -7.69 -6.07 10.00
CA GLN A 34 -6.41 -6.48 10.59
C GLN A 34 -6.13 -7.94 10.26
N ASP A 35 -4.93 -8.23 9.77
CA ASP A 35 -4.48 -9.59 9.50
C ASP A 35 -3.96 -10.22 10.79
N THR A 36 -4.64 -11.25 11.27
CA THR A 36 -4.23 -12.00 12.45
C THR A 36 -3.52 -13.31 12.10
N LEU A 37 -3.78 -13.84 10.90
CA LEU A 37 -3.15 -15.03 10.37
C LEU A 37 -2.87 -14.85 8.88
N PHE A 38 -1.61 -15.04 8.47
CA PHE A 38 -1.19 -15.04 7.08
C PHE A 38 -0.64 -16.43 6.76
N PHE A 39 -1.31 -17.18 5.85
CA PHE A 39 -0.96 -18.57 5.54
C PHE A 39 -0.81 -19.44 6.79
N ASN A 40 -1.75 -19.34 7.75
CA ASN A 40 -1.74 -20.04 9.05
C ASN A 40 -0.54 -19.69 9.94
N GLN A 41 0.16 -18.59 9.64
CA GLN A 41 1.24 -18.06 10.47
C GLN A 41 0.88 -16.68 10.96
N LYS A 42 1.32 -16.35 12.17
CA LYS A 42 1.15 -14.99 12.70
C LYS A 42 2.04 -14.03 11.92
N PRO A 43 1.55 -12.83 11.56
CA PRO A 43 2.41 -11.78 11.05
C PRO A 43 3.52 -11.45 12.06
N VAL A 44 4.66 -10.93 11.56
CA VAL A 44 5.79 -10.54 12.40
C VAL A 44 5.48 -9.38 13.34
N ASP A 45 4.38 -8.65 13.07
CA ASP A 45 3.95 -7.51 13.86
C ASP A 45 2.41 -7.42 13.81
N PRO A 46 1.75 -6.92 14.87
CA PRO A 46 0.29 -6.74 14.85
C PRO A 46 -0.21 -5.79 13.77
N CYS A 47 0.63 -4.87 13.28
CA CYS A 47 0.26 -3.87 12.28
C CYS A 47 0.39 -4.43 10.85
N TRP A 48 -0.34 -5.49 10.58
CA TRP A 48 -0.60 -6.02 9.24
C TRP A 48 -2.10 -5.93 9.00
N PHE A 49 -2.50 -5.29 7.91
CA PHE A 49 -3.92 -5.05 7.64
C PHE A 49 -4.17 -4.89 6.14
N ASP A 50 -5.41 -5.10 5.74
CA ASP A 50 -5.88 -4.79 4.40
C ASP A 50 -6.81 -3.57 4.46
N ILE A 51 -6.66 -2.68 3.48
CA ILE A 51 -7.64 -1.65 3.17
C ILE A 51 -8.49 -2.22 2.04
N THR A 52 -9.73 -2.59 2.33
CA THR A 52 -10.62 -3.20 1.34
C THR A 52 -11.57 -2.18 0.77
N ILE A 53 -11.78 -2.21 -0.55
CA ILE A 53 -12.73 -1.36 -1.26
C ILE A 53 -13.72 -2.31 -1.97
N PRO A 54 -14.79 -2.77 -1.26
CA PRO A 54 -15.66 -3.81 -1.80
C PRO A 54 -16.34 -3.44 -3.11
N SER A 55 -16.77 -2.18 -3.26
CA SER A 55 -17.45 -1.71 -4.46
C SER A 55 -16.58 -1.79 -5.74
N LEU A 56 -15.27 -1.87 -5.58
CA LEU A 56 -14.32 -1.94 -6.69
C LEU A 56 -13.58 -3.26 -6.77
N ASN A 57 -13.90 -4.22 -5.90
CA ASN A 57 -13.19 -5.49 -5.78
C ASN A 57 -11.67 -5.30 -5.62
N ALA A 58 -11.29 -4.29 -4.87
CA ALA A 58 -9.89 -3.91 -4.66
C ALA A 58 -9.52 -4.04 -3.19
N ARG A 59 -8.25 -4.33 -2.94
CA ARG A 59 -7.67 -4.26 -1.60
C ARG A 59 -6.22 -3.83 -1.68
N ILE A 60 -5.77 -3.14 -0.65
CA ILE A 60 -4.38 -2.75 -0.46
C ILE A 60 -3.88 -3.53 0.74
N HIS A 61 -2.99 -4.48 0.49
CA HIS A 61 -2.37 -5.27 1.55
C HIS A 61 -1.22 -4.47 2.14
N CYS A 62 -1.27 -4.20 3.45
CA CYS A 62 -0.27 -3.41 4.16
C CYS A 62 0.42 -4.28 5.20
N SER A 63 1.75 -4.32 5.16
CA SER A 63 2.57 -5.08 6.09
C SER A 63 3.65 -4.18 6.69
N TYR A 64 3.64 -4.10 8.01
CA TYR A 64 4.59 -3.29 8.77
C TYR A 64 5.70 -4.17 9.33
N PHE A 65 6.92 -3.67 9.24
CA PHE A 65 8.11 -4.33 9.79
C PHE A 65 8.87 -3.32 10.65
N PRO A 66 9.08 -3.59 11.94
CA PRO A 66 10.10 -2.86 12.69
C PRO A 66 11.48 -3.20 12.10
N ILE A 67 12.31 -2.19 11.92
CA ILE A 67 13.69 -2.40 11.46
C ILE A 67 14.50 -2.88 12.65
N ASP A 68 15.11 -4.05 12.53
CA ASP A 68 15.91 -4.69 13.59
C ASP A 68 17.09 -5.44 12.98
N LYS A 69 17.74 -6.31 13.78
CA LYS A 69 18.91 -7.07 13.33
C LYS A 69 18.56 -8.19 12.34
N VAL A 70 17.32 -8.66 12.35
CA VAL A 70 16.81 -9.70 11.44
C VAL A 70 16.23 -9.06 10.20
N ASN A 71 15.28 -8.13 10.39
CA ASN A 71 14.68 -7.33 9.32
C ASN A 71 15.41 -5.99 9.23
N THR A 72 16.60 -6.03 8.61
CA THR A 72 17.39 -4.81 8.39
C THR A 72 16.76 -3.94 7.31
N PHE A 73 17.11 -2.66 7.33
CA PHE A 73 16.64 -1.76 6.27
C PHE A 73 17.01 -2.28 4.88
N ASP A 74 18.26 -2.72 4.70
CA ASP A 74 18.71 -3.22 3.39
C ASP A 74 17.91 -4.44 2.94
N LYS A 75 17.64 -5.38 3.86
CA LYS A 75 16.82 -6.55 3.53
C LYS A 75 15.40 -6.16 3.12
N LEU A 76 14.75 -5.30 3.91
CA LEU A 76 13.38 -4.85 3.63
C LEU A 76 13.30 -4.07 2.34
N ASN A 77 14.28 -3.21 2.08
CA ASN A 77 14.37 -2.44 0.84
C ASN A 77 14.54 -3.36 -0.36
N ASN A 78 15.45 -4.33 -0.27
CA ASN A 78 15.67 -5.31 -1.35
C ASN A 78 14.43 -6.18 -1.58
N ASP A 79 13.75 -6.61 -0.52
CA ASP A 79 12.51 -7.39 -0.63
C ASP A 79 11.41 -6.60 -1.37
N ALA A 80 11.30 -5.30 -1.11
CA ALA A 80 10.31 -4.45 -1.79
C ALA A 80 10.60 -4.33 -3.29
N PHE A 81 11.87 -4.14 -3.66
CA PHE A 81 12.29 -4.13 -5.07
C PHE A 81 12.09 -5.49 -5.74
N ASP A 82 12.44 -6.57 -5.05
CA ASP A 82 12.26 -7.94 -5.58
C ASP A 82 10.80 -8.24 -5.86
N LEU A 83 9.88 -7.83 -4.98
CA LEU A 83 8.44 -8.01 -5.19
C LEU A 83 7.95 -7.25 -6.43
N ALA A 84 8.40 -6.01 -6.61
CA ALA A 84 8.05 -5.25 -7.80
C ALA A 84 8.63 -5.91 -9.06
N ASN A 85 9.89 -6.35 -9.02
CA ASN A 85 10.56 -7.01 -10.14
C ASN A 85 9.95 -8.37 -10.46
N LYS A 86 9.47 -9.11 -9.46
CA LYS A 86 8.77 -10.38 -9.68
C LYS A 86 7.55 -10.21 -10.57
N HIS A 87 6.83 -9.09 -10.43
CA HIS A 87 5.70 -8.76 -11.27
C HIS A 87 6.13 -8.20 -12.64
N ASN A 88 7.37 -7.73 -12.77
CA ASN A 88 7.91 -7.14 -13.99
C ASN A 88 7.91 -8.10 -15.18
N LEU A 89 8.02 -9.41 -14.95
CA LEU A 89 8.00 -10.42 -16.03
C LEU A 89 6.73 -10.34 -16.88
N LYS A 90 5.63 -9.82 -16.34
CA LYS A 90 4.35 -9.66 -17.04
C LYS A 90 3.98 -8.20 -17.27
N ALA A 91 4.80 -7.27 -16.79
CA ALA A 91 4.53 -5.85 -16.93
C ALA A 91 5.00 -5.36 -18.31
N ASN A 92 4.20 -4.49 -18.94
CA ASN A 92 4.59 -3.78 -20.15
C ASN A 92 5.52 -2.62 -19.82
N TYR A 93 5.42 -2.11 -18.59
CA TYR A 93 6.14 -0.92 -18.15
C TYR A 93 6.19 -0.86 -16.63
N ILE A 94 7.31 -0.41 -16.08
CA ILE A 94 7.45 -0.06 -14.67
C ILE A 94 7.91 1.38 -14.53
N ASP A 95 7.23 2.13 -13.68
CA ASP A 95 7.61 3.50 -13.34
C ASP A 95 7.79 3.58 -11.82
N ASP A 96 8.93 4.16 -11.41
CA ASP A 96 9.27 4.35 -10.00
C ASP A 96 9.09 5.81 -9.62
N LEU A 97 8.30 6.07 -8.58
CA LEU A 97 8.12 7.41 -8.03
C LEU A 97 8.81 7.49 -6.67
N LYS A 98 9.80 8.35 -6.56
CA LYS A 98 10.49 8.60 -5.29
C LYS A 98 9.60 9.44 -4.37
N ILE A 99 9.50 9.03 -3.11
CA ILE A 99 8.72 9.70 -2.07
C ILE A 99 9.72 10.28 -1.06
N GLU A 100 9.65 11.61 -0.87
CA GLU A 100 10.41 12.33 0.15
C GLU A 100 9.51 13.39 0.75
N LYS A 101 9.17 13.24 2.02
CA LYS A 101 8.32 14.18 2.75
C LYS A 101 9.10 14.87 3.85
N PRO A 102 8.78 16.14 4.15
CA PRO A 102 9.52 16.88 5.19
C PRO A 102 9.35 16.30 6.60
N ASN A 103 8.33 15.45 6.83
CA ASN A 103 8.04 14.86 8.15
C ASN A 103 8.80 13.55 8.42
N GLY A 104 9.86 13.25 7.67
CA GLY A 104 10.66 12.05 7.88
C GLY A 104 10.10 10.79 7.24
N VAL A 105 9.11 10.91 6.37
CA VAL A 105 8.58 9.79 5.59
C VAL A 105 9.23 9.79 4.22
N SER A 106 9.90 8.70 3.87
CA SER A 106 10.48 8.49 2.54
C SER A 106 10.09 7.12 2.01
N GLY A 107 10.31 6.88 0.74
CA GLY A 107 10.01 5.59 0.13
C GLY A 107 9.97 5.65 -1.39
N ILE A 108 9.38 4.61 -1.95
CA ILE A 108 9.22 4.49 -3.41
C ILE A 108 7.83 3.91 -3.70
N ALA A 109 7.19 4.43 -4.72
CA ALA A 109 5.98 3.84 -5.30
C ALA A 109 6.32 3.26 -6.68
N PHE A 110 5.87 2.04 -6.93
CA PHE A 110 6.08 1.31 -8.18
C PHE A 110 4.75 1.22 -8.93
N ASN A 111 4.70 1.80 -10.12
CA ASN A 111 3.53 1.72 -11.00
C ASN A 111 3.84 0.74 -12.12
N LEU A 112 3.11 -0.39 -12.17
CA LEU A 112 3.31 -1.45 -13.15
C LEU A 112 2.13 -1.46 -14.13
N GLU A 113 2.42 -1.36 -15.42
CA GLU A 113 1.42 -1.44 -16.47
C GLU A 113 1.39 -2.85 -17.06
N GLY A 114 0.22 -3.29 -17.49
CA GLY A 114 0.03 -4.59 -18.11
C GLY A 114 -0.73 -5.58 -17.23
N ALA A 115 -0.68 -6.86 -17.60
CA ALA A 115 -1.43 -7.93 -16.93
C ALA A 115 -0.65 -8.44 -15.71
N VAL A 116 -0.57 -7.65 -14.67
CA VAL A 116 0.16 -7.99 -13.44
C VAL A 116 -0.80 -8.12 -12.25
N ALA A 117 -0.46 -9.01 -11.31
CA ALA A 117 -1.31 -9.28 -10.15
C ALA A 117 -1.38 -8.11 -9.18
N SER A 118 -0.30 -7.34 -9.03
CA SER A 118 -0.25 -6.17 -8.15
C SER A 118 0.29 -4.96 -8.93
N PRO A 119 -0.62 -4.17 -9.54
CA PRO A 119 -0.22 -3.13 -10.47
C PRO A 119 0.29 -1.85 -9.81
N PHE A 120 0.16 -1.72 -8.51
CA PHE A 120 0.71 -0.58 -7.76
C PHE A 120 1.20 -1.07 -6.41
N GLN A 121 2.47 -0.75 -6.10
CA GLN A 121 3.10 -1.14 -4.84
C GLN A 121 3.88 0.05 -4.30
N PHE A 122 4.08 0.09 -2.99
CA PHE A 122 4.88 1.14 -2.38
C PHE A 122 5.50 0.65 -1.09
N PHE A 123 6.55 1.35 -0.64
CA PHE A 123 6.98 1.28 0.75
C PHE A 123 7.24 2.68 1.30
N LEU A 124 7.03 2.83 2.59
CA LEU A 124 7.30 4.05 3.35
C LEU A 124 8.17 3.69 4.54
N THR A 125 9.16 4.50 4.83
CA THR A 125 10.15 4.22 5.88
C THR A 125 10.72 5.52 6.45
N ASP A 126 11.25 5.44 7.66
CA ASP A 126 12.12 6.47 8.23
C ASP A 126 13.61 6.08 8.12
N SER A 127 13.89 4.95 7.49
CA SER A 127 15.21 4.36 7.24
C SER A 127 15.91 3.76 8.46
N THR A 128 15.37 3.93 9.67
CA THR A 128 16.03 3.51 10.91
C THR A 128 15.16 2.60 11.79
N THR A 129 13.86 2.87 11.88
CA THR A 129 12.98 2.21 12.86
C THR A 129 11.79 1.51 12.22
N HIS A 130 11.22 2.12 11.17
CA HIS A 130 9.92 1.73 10.62
C HIS A 130 9.98 1.44 9.13
N PHE A 131 9.28 0.41 8.70
CA PHE A 131 9.14 0.07 7.28
C PHE A 131 7.72 -0.44 7.02
N LEU A 132 6.96 0.28 6.19
CA LEU A 132 5.61 -0.13 5.78
C LEU A 132 5.62 -0.44 4.30
N ARG A 133 5.09 -1.61 3.93
CA ARG A 133 4.91 -2.01 2.54
C ARG A 133 3.44 -2.11 2.22
N GLY A 134 3.03 -1.60 1.06
CA GLY A 134 1.66 -1.69 0.57
C GLY A 134 1.62 -2.22 -0.86
N ALA A 135 0.61 -3.03 -1.16
CA ALA A 135 0.43 -3.61 -2.49
C ALA A 135 -1.05 -3.67 -2.85
N LEU A 136 -1.40 -3.15 -4.02
CA LEU A 136 -2.76 -3.14 -4.54
C LEU A 136 -3.06 -4.45 -5.27
N TYR A 137 -4.18 -5.09 -4.94
CA TYR A 137 -4.70 -6.28 -5.62
C TYR A 137 -6.17 -6.10 -5.98
N PHE A 138 -6.57 -6.68 -7.10
CA PHE A 138 -7.97 -6.77 -7.49
C PHE A 138 -8.45 -8.23 -7.39
N ASN A 139 -9.64 -8.44 -6.81
CA ASN A 139 -10.26 -9.77 -6.67
C ASN A 139 -11.03 -10.16 -7.93
N THR A 140 -10.46 -9.91 -9.08
CA THR A 140 -11.11 -10.19 -10.37
C THR A 140 -10.05 -10.67 -11.37
N LYS A 141 -10.46 -11.54 -12.29
CA LYS A 141 -9.64 -12.01 -13.40
C LYS A 141 -9.83 -11.14 -14.65
N SER A 142 -10.35 -9.94 -14.51
CA SER A 142 -10.56 -9.01 -15.62
C SER A 142 -9.23 -8.66 -16.30
N ARG A 143 -9.33 -8.30 -17.57
CA ARG A 143 -8.18 -7.91 -18.38
C ARG A 143 -7.61 -6.57 -17.91
N ALA A 144 -6.31 -6.39 -18.11
CA ALA A 144 -5.62 -5.18 -17.66
C ALA A 144 -6.24 -3.89 -18.23
N ASP A 145 -6.69 -3.91 -19.48
CA ASP A 145 -7.30 -2.75 -20.12
C ASP A 145 -8.64 -2.35 -19.49
N SER A 146 -9.42 -3.33 -19.00
CA SER A 146 -10.68 -3.05 -18.31
C SER A 146 -10.49 -2.64 -16.86
N LEU A 147 -9.32 -2.94 -16.25
CA LEU A 147 -8.99 -2.54 -14.89
C LEU A 147 -8.28 -1.18 -14.80
N ALA A 148 -7.77 -0.65 -15.92
CA ALA A 148 -6.99 0.57 -15.91
C ALA A 148 -7.73 1.78 -15.29
N PRO A 149 -9.01 2.05 -15.59
CA PRO A 149 -9.73 3.15 -14.94
C PRO A 149 -9.90 2.95 -13.45
N VAL A 150 -10.16 1.71 -13.00
CA VAL A 150 -10.32 1.39 -11.57
C VAL A 150 -8.97 1.54 -10.87
N LYS A 151 -7.89 1.08 -11.48
CA LYS A 151 -6.54 1.25 -10.97
C LYS A 151 -6.21 2.73 -10.77
N ASP A 152 -6.51 3.58 -11.75
CA ASP A 152 -6.25 5.02 -11.67
C ASP A 152 -7.06 5.67 -10.54
N PHE A 153 -8.30 5.24 -10.35
CA PHE A 153 -9.14 5.72 -9.25
C PHE A 153 -8.54 5.37 -7.89
N VAL A 154 -8.14 4.09 -7.71
CA VAL A 154 -7.55 3.61 -6.44
C VAL A 154 -6.17 4.22 -6.22
N LYS A 155 -5.38 4.41 -7.28
CA LYS A 155 -4.07 5.04 -7.20
C LYS A 155 -4.15 6.44 -6.57
N THR A 156 -5.18 7.22 -6.93
CA THR A 156 -5.41 8.53 -6.32
C THR A 156 -5.59 8.41 -4.81
N ASP A 157 -6.31 7.39 -4.34
CA ASP A 157 -6.51 7.14 -2.91
C ASP A 157 -5.22 6.72 -2.22
N ILE A 158 -4.39 5.91 -2.89
CA ILE A 158 -3.08 5.53 -2.35
C ILE A 158 -2.17 6.76 -2.23
N MET A 159 -2.19 7.64 -3.23
CA MET A 159 -1.40 8.87 -3.16
C MET A 159 -1.89 9.79 -2.04
N HIS A 160 -3.19 9.82 -1.77
CA HIS A 160 -3.73 10.56 -0.62
C HIS A 160 -3.26 9.95 0.71
N LEU A 161 -3.25 8.61 0.81
CA LEU A 161 -2.69 7.90 1.96
C LEU A 161 -1.24 8.33 2.18
N ILE A 162 -0.41 8.30 1.14
CA ILE A 162 1.01 8.67 1.22
C ILE A 162 1.16 10.14 1.64
N ASN A 163 0.36 11.04 1.06
CA ASN A 163 0.43 12.45 1.36
C ASN A 163 0.03 12.80 2.80
N THR A 164 -0.86 12.01 3.40
CA THR A 164 -1.33 12.23 4.77
C THR A 164 -0.60 11.38 5.80
N PHE A 165 0.30 10.51 5.38
CA PHE A 165 1.00 9.56 6.24
C PHE A 165 1.98 10.25 7.19
N GLU A 166 1.93 9.87 8.46
CA GLU A 166 2.82 10.39 9.50
C GLU A 166 3.21 9.27 10.48
N TRP A 167 4.50 9.21 10.84
CA TRP A 167 4.94 8.36 11.94
C TRP A 167 4.51 8.99 13.27
N LYS A 168 3.96 8.17 14.18
CA LYS A 168 3.50 8.68 15.50
C LYS A 168 4.64 9.28 16.32
N SER A 169 5.84 8.74 16.17
CA SER A 169 7.02 9.27 16.87
C SER A 169 7.34 10.71 16.48
N SER A 170 7.06 11.12 15.23
CA SER A 170 7.27 12.50 14.81
C SER A 170 6.18 13.45 15.31
N ILE A 171 4.96 12.94 15.57
CA ILE A 171 3.85 13.74 16.15
C ILE A 171 4.12 14.04 17.62
N THR A 172 4.71 13.09 18.35
CA THR A 172 4.94 13.20 19.80
C THR A 172 6.26 13.87 20.16
N SER A 173 7.16 14.06 19.21
CA SER A 173 8.44 14.77 19.42
C SER A 173 8.25 16.27 19.24
N ASN A 174 7.91 16.95 20.32
CA ASN A 174 7.88 18.41 20.39
C ASN A 174 9.15 18.91 21.06
#